data_9e031af56de889525f2b3f7fb396f363
#
_entry.id   9e031af56de889525f2b3f7fb396f363
#
_cell.length_a   1.000
_cell.length_b   1.000
_cell.length_c   1.000
_cell.angle_alpha   90.00
_cell.angle_beta   90.00
_cell.angle_gamma   90.00
#
_symmetry.space_group_name_H-M   'P 1'
#
loop_
_entity.id
_entity.type
_entity.pdbx_description
1 polymer ?
#
loop_
_entity_poly.entity_id
_entity_poly.type
_entity_poly.pdbx_seq_one_letter_code
_entity_poly.pdbx_strand_id
1 'polypeptide(L)'
;MNDHIEAIFLDMGNTLRILTKNEEHQARARLRITELVGTDEDPRVFCDRLDARYKEYRKWAFENLREAPESELWTRWLVPEFPADRIGPLGVELTYQYRQSMGLRVMVESGREVVLELSRRGYILGIISNVITSREIPDWLEEEGLTPYFQSVVLSSVMGIRKPAPEIYLEAARRAGVLPEKCAYVGDNLKRDVTGTRRAGFGMAVIYISLEELQDAEITDENRPDAIIHSFAQLLDIFPGGIHLQQK
;
A
#
# COMPACT_ATOMS: atom_id res chain seq x y z
N MET A 1 -3.87 1.79 26.99
CA MET A 1 -3.24 3.11 27.10
C MET A 1 -2.00 3.05 26.22
N ASN A 2 -1.99 3.81 25.13
CA ASN A 2 -0.98 3.69 24.06
C ASN A 2 0.07 4.80 24.15
N ASP A 3 0.39 5.22 25.38
CA ASP A 3 1.26 6.38 25.69
C ASP A 3 2.72 6.19 25.21
N HIS A 4 3.04 5.01 24.67
CA HIS A 4 4.38 4.68 24.19
C HIS A 4 4.51 4.70 22.67
N ILE A 5 3.40 4.81 21.89
CA ILE A 5 3.47 4.86 20.43
C ILE A 5 3.92 6.24 19.98
N GLU A 6 4.98 6.30 19.18
CA GLU A 6 5.56 7.53 18.62
C GLU A 6 5.33 7.64 17.10
N ALA A 7 5.24 6.50 16.40
CA ALA A 7 5.01 6.46 14.96
C ALA A 7 3.80 5.60 14.58
N ILE A 8 3.06 6.05 13.57
CA ILE A 8 1.90 5.34 13.02
C ILE A 8 2.16 5.12 11.52
N PHE A 9 2.19 3.86 11.11
CA PHE A 9 2.32 3.46 9.72
C PHE A 9 0.99 3.00 9.16
N LEU A 10 0.62 3.51 7.99
CA LEU A 10 -0.63 3.20 7.31
C LEU A 10 -0.39 2.30 6.09
N ASP A 11 -1.25 1.31 5.85
CA ASP A 11 -1.42 0.78 4.51
C ASP A 11 -2.13 1.80 3.62
N MET A 12 -2.07 1.58 2.32
CA MET A 12 -2.73 2.44 1.34
C MET A 12 -4.05 1.86 0.85
N GLY A 13 -4.01 0.67 0.26
CA GLY A 13 -5.20 0.03 -0.33
C GLY A 13 -6.19 -0.40 0.75
N ASN A 14 -7.47 -0.06 0.59
CA ASN A 14 -8.56 -0.32 1.53
C ASN A 14 -8.31 0.22 2.96
N THR A 15 -7.28 1.05 3.14
CA THR A 15 -6.95 1.68 4.44
C THR A 15 -7.02 3.19 4.32
N LEU A 16 -6.04 3.86 3.70
CA LEU A 16 -6.08 5.31 3.49
C LEU A 16 -6.81 5.71 2.21
N ARG A 17 -6.86 4.81 1.21
CA ARG A 17 -7.56 5.03 -0.06
C ARG A 17 -8.24 3.77 -0.56
N ILE A 18 -9.34 3.93 -1.25
CA ILE A 18 -10.12 2.86 -1.86
C ILE A 18 -10.13 2.98 -3.39
N LEU A 19 -10.36 1.84 -4.04
CA LEU A 19 -10.49 1.76 -5.49
C LEU A 19 -11.94 1.98 -5.89
N THR A 20 -12.18 2.92 -6.81
CA THR A 20 -13.49 3.21 -7.38
C THR A 20 -13.51 3.01 -8.88
N LYS A 21 -14.64 2.61 -9.43
CA LYS A 21 -14.81 2.47 -10.88
C LYS A 21 -14.94 3.84 -11.55
N ASN A 22 -14.22 4.01 -12.65
CA ASN A 22 -14.37 5.14 -13.57
C ASN A 22 -14.02 4.64 -14.97
N GLU A 23 -15.04 4.34 -15.77
CA GLU A 23 -14.86 3.69 -17.08
C GLU A 23 -14.06 4.53 -18.07
N GLU A 24 -14.24 5.84 -18.08
CA GLU A 24 -13.49 6.74 -18.97
C GLU A 24 -12.01 6.76 -18.61
N HIS A 25 -11.71 6.90 -17.32
CA HIS A 25 -10.33 6.84 -16.80
C HIS A 25 -9.67 5.50 -17.13
N GLN A 26 -10.38 4.40 -16.87
CA GLN A 26 -9.88 3.05 -17.14
C GLN A 26 -9.66 2.82 -18.65
N ALA A 27 -10.56 3.31 -19.51
CA ALA A 27 -10.43 3.17 -20.96
C ALA A 27 -9.21 3.93 -21.49
N ARG A 28 -8.97 5.17 -21.03
CA ARG A 28 -7.76 5.94 -21.39
C ARG A 28 -6.48 5.22 -20.99
N ALA A 29 -6.44 4.67 -19.79
CA ALA A 29 -5.28 3.94 -19.32
C ALA A 29 -5.01 2.66 -20.13
N ARG A 30 -6.06 1.89 -20.47
CA ARG A 30 -5.93 0.70 -21.33
C ARG A 30 -5.42 1.05 -22.72
N LEU A 31 -5.94 2.10 -23.33
CA LEU A 31 -5.45 2.59 -24.62
C LEU A 31 -3.97 2.96 -24.52
N ARG A 32 -3.59 3.68 -23.46
CA ARG A 32 -2.19 4.08 -23.27
C ARG A 32 -1.25 2.88 -23.12
N ILE A 33 -1.69 1.80 -22.46
CA ILE A 33 -0.91 0.57 -22.36
C ILE A 33 -0.65 -0.04 -23.74
N THR A 34 -1.68 -0.18 -24.58
CA THR A 34 -1.51 -0.75 -25.94
C THR A 34 -0.61 0.10 -26.83
N GLU A 35 -0.71 1.43 -26.74
CA GLU A 35 0.20 2.35 -27.43
C GLU A 35 1.66 2.15 -27.00
N LEU A 36 1.93 2.10 -25.69
CA LEU A 36 3.27 1.91 -25.13
C LEU A 36 3.87 0.56 -25.51
N VAL A 37 3.07 -0.50 -25.43
CA VAL A 37 3.49 -1.84 -25.85
C VAL A 37 3.62 -1.92 -27.38
N GLY A 38 2.91 -1.06 -28.14
CA GLY A 38 2.93 -1.03 -29.61
C GLY A 38 2.21 -2.23 -30.20
N THR A 39 0.97 -2.47 -29.77
CA THR A 39 0.09 -3.50 -30.30
C THR A 39 -1.20 -2.87 -30.84
N ASP A 40 -1.75 -3.46 -31.91
CA ASP A 40 -3.06 -3.07 -32.49
C ASP A 40 -4.22 -3.89 -31.90
N GLU A 41 -3.94 -4.70 -30.87
CA GLU A 41 -4.97 -5.47 -30.17
C GLU A 41 -5.98 -4.56 -29.47
N ASP A 42 -7.25 -4.97 -29.41
CA ASP A 42 -8.26 -4.23 -28.65
C ASP A 42 -7.79 -3.99 -27.20
N PRO A 43 -7.78 -2.75 -26.70
CA PRO A 43 -7.23 -2.42 -25.39
C PRO A 43 -7.88 -3.17 -24.22
N ARG A 44 -9.17 -3.52 -24.32
CA ARG A 44 -9.87 -4.29 -23.29
C ARG A 44 -9.41 -5.75 -23.30
N VAL A 45 -9.38 -6.36 -24.48
CA VAL A 45 -8.92 -7.75 -24.67
C VAL A 45 -7.46 -7.89 -24.22
N PHE A 46 -6.63 -6.92 -24.59
CA PHE A 46 -5.23 -6.91 -24.17
C PHE A 46 -5.08 -6.86 -22.65
N CYS A 47 -5.83 -5.95 -21.97
CA CYS A 47 -5.77 -5.83 -20.52
C CYS A 47 -6.36 -7.05 -19.80
N ASP A 48 -7.39 -7.70 -20.31
CA ASP A 48 -7.93 -8.94 -19.75
C ASP A 48 -6.85 -10.04 -19.74
N ARG A 49 -6.01 -10.09 -20.78
CA ARG A 49 -4.86 -10.98 -20.84
C ARG A 49 -3.77 -10.61 -19.84
N LEU A 50 -3.49 -9.31 -19.66
CA LEU A 50 -2.57 -8.83 -18.62
C LEU A 50 -3.08 -9.24 -17.23
N ASP A 51 -4.37 -9.10 -16.95
CA ASP A 51 -4.97 -9.46 -15.67
C ASP A 51 -4.82 -10.96 -15.36
N ALA A 52 -4.95 -11.83 -16.37
CA ALA A 52 -4.71 -13.26 -16.22
C ALA A 52 -3.24 -13.54 -15.85
N ARG A 53 -2.30 -12.93 -16.55
CA ARG A 53 -0.86 -13.07 -16.29
C ARG A 53 -0.45 -12.45 -14.95
N TYR A 54 -1.07 -11.33 -14.59
CA TYR A 54 -0.83 -10.69 -13.30
C TYR A 54 -1.25 -11.58 -12.13
N LYS A 55 -2.30 -12.40 -12.26
CA LYS A 55 -2.69 -13.37 -11.24
C LYS A 55 -1.58 -14.38 -10.98
N GLU A 56 -0.93 -14.87 -12.02
CA GLU A 56 0.22 -15.80 -11.91
C GLU A 56 1.42 -15.12 -11.23
N TYR A 57 1.78 -13.90 -11.68
CA TYR A 57 2.80 -13.10 -11.03
C TYR A 57 2.50 -12.90 -9.55
N ARG A 58 1.26 -12.50 -9.24
CA ARG A 58 0.83 -12.23 -7.87
C ARG A 58 0.95 -13.45 -6.97
N LYS A 59 0.62 -14.63 -7.48
CA LYS A 59 0.81 -15.90 -6.76
C LYS A 59 2.28 -16.10 -6.40
N TRP A 60 3.17 -15.99 -7.39
CA TRP A 60 4.62 -16.06 -7.17
C TRP A 60 5.09 -15.02 -6.13
N ALA A 61 4.65 -13.78 -6.25
CA ALA A 61 5.04 -12.71 -5.35
C ALA A 61 4.62 -12.96 -3.89
N PHE A 62 3.43 -13.53 -3.69
CA PHE A 62 2.95 -13.93 -2.35
C PHE A 62 3.73 -15.11 -1.77
N GLU A 63 3.96 -16.15 -2.55
CA GLU A 63 4.68 -17.35 -2.10
C GLU A 63 6.14 -17.05 -1.73
N ASN A 64 6.76 -16.10 -2.42
CA ASN A 64 8.16 -15.74 -2.21
C ASN A 64 8.36 -14.50 -1.33
N LEU A 65 7.30 -13.80 -0.94
CA LEU A 65 7.34 -12.50 -0.24
C LEU A 65 8.23 -11.47 -0.95
N ARG A 66 8.23 -11.50 -2.28
CA ARG A 66 9.07 -10.68 -3.15
C ARG A 66 8.22 -9.84 -4.11
N GLU A 67 8.80 -8.74 -4.53
CA GLU A 67 8.29 -7.90 -5.61
C GLU A 67 9.35 -7.81 -6.71
N ALA A 68 8.96 -8.14 -7.94
CA ALA A 68 9.87 -7.96 -9.07
C ALA A 68 10.02 -6.47 -9.42
N PRO A 69 11.20 -6.03 -9.89
CA PRO A 69 11.33 -4.73 -10.53
C PRO A 69 10.31 -4.55 -11.66
N GLU A 70 9.83 -3.32 -11.87
CA GLU A 70 8.78 -3.06 -12.87
C GLU A 70 9.20 -3.48 -14.30
N SER A 71 10.48 -3.34 -14.64
CA SER A 71 11.00 -3.84 -15.91
C SER A 71 10.88 -5.36 -16.03
N GLU A 72 11.21 -6.14 -14.98
CA GLU A 72 11.07 -7.58 -14.96
C GLU A 72 9.60 -8.01 -14.95
N LEU A 73 8.73 -7.32 -14.20
CA LEU A 73 7.29 -7.57 -14.18
C LEU A 73 6.73 -7.56 -15.62
N TRP A 74 7.13 -6.59 -16.42
CA TRP A 74 6.64 -6.47 -17.79
C TRP A 74 7.31 -7.44 -18.76
N THR A 75 8.63 -7.54 -18.74
CA THR A 75 9.36 -8.35 -19.74
C THR A 75 9.29 -9.84 -19.51
N ARG A 76 9.10 -10.28 -18.26
CA ARG A 76 9.06 -11.71 -17.92
C ARG A 76 7.64 -12.22 -17.70
N TRP A 77 6.75 -11.38 -17.13
CA TRP A 77 5.45 -11.85 -16.68
C TRP A 77 4.30 -11.37 -17.55
N LEU A 78 4.23 -10.06 -17.82
CA LEU A 78 3.04 -9.48 -18.43
C LEU A 78 3.05 -9.55 -19.96
N VAL A 79 4.17 -9.24 -20.61
CA VAL A 79 4.30 -9.22 -22.08
C VAL A 79 5.62 -9.85 -22.56
N PRO A 80 5.93 -11.11 -22.18
CA PRO A 80 7.20 -11.75 -22.53
C PRO A 80 7.39 -11.99 -24.04
N GLU A 81 6.33 -11.90 -24.85
CA GLU A 81 6.35 -11.99 -26.30
C GLU A 81 6.88 -10.75 -27.00
N PHE A 82 7.01 -9.60 -26.29
CA PHE A 82 7.55 -8.38 -26.86
C PHE A 82 9.04 -8.21 -26.52
N PRO A 83 9.84 -7.53 -27.37
CA PRO A 83 11.27 -7.35 -27.12
C PRO A 83 11.56 -6.67 -25.79
N ALA A 84 12.37 -7.33 -24.95
CA ALA A 84 12.63 -6.87 -23.57
C ALA A 84 13.40 -5.55 -23.52
N ASP A 85 14.26 -5.27 -24.47
CA ASP A 85 15.00 -4.02 -24.63
C ASP A 85 14.08 -2.82 -24.94
N ARG A 86 12.95 -3.06 -25.60
CA ARG A 86 11.93 -2.06 -25.86
C ARG A 86 11.00 -1.87 -24.66
N ILE A 87 10.55 -2.96 -24.03
CA ILE A 87 9.55 -2.94 -22.97
C ILE A 87 10.16 -2.54 -21.61
N GLY A 88 11.34 -3.05 -21.29
CA GLY A 88 11.97 -2.83 -19.98
C GLY A 88 12.08 -1.35 -19.56
N PRO A 89 12.55 -0.44 -20.42
CA PRO A 89 12.61 0.99 -20.13
C PRO A 89 11.24 1.65 -19.89
N LEU A 90 10.15 1.06 -20.38
CA LEU A 90 8.79 1.54 -20.20
C LEU A 90 8.10 1.00 -18.94
N GLY A 91 8.77 0.11 -18.19
CA GLY A 91 8.18 -0.65 -17.09
C GLY A 91 7.45 0.22 -16.06
N VAL A 92 8.05 1.35 -15.65
CA VAL A 92 7.45 2.28 -14.66
C VAL A 92 6.14 2.88 -15.21
N GLU A 93 6.17 3.39 -16.44
CA GLU A 93 4.98 4.01 -17.04
C GLU A 93 3.89 2.95 -17.31
N LEU A 94 4.28 1.80 -17.85
CA LEU A 94 3.36 0.68 -18.09
C LEU A 94 2.69 0.22 -16.80
N THR A 95 3.44 0.08 -15.70
CA THR A 95 2.89 -0.32 -14.40
C THR A 95 1.96 0.75 -13.84
N TYR A 96 2.32 2.02 -14.00
CA TYR A 96 1.45 3.12 -13.62
C TYR A 96 0.12 3.06 -14.37
N GLN A 97 0.15 2.96 -15.70
CA GLN A 97 -1.05 2.87 -16.53
C GLN A 97 -1.87 1.60 -16.23
N TYR A 98 -1.21 0.48 -15.98
CA TYR A 98 -1.91 -0.75 -15.57
C TYR A 98 -2.65 -0.57 -14.23
N ARG A 99 -2.06 0.15 -13.29
CA ARG A 99 -2.75 0.51 -12.05
C ARG A 99 -3.92 1.45 -12.27
N GLN A 100 -3.81 2.42 -13.21
CA GLN A 100 -4.91 3.32 -13.58
C GLN A 100 -6.05 2.56 -14.31
N SER A 101 -5.72 1.53 -15.09
CA SER A 101 -6.74 0.72 -15.78
C SER A 101 -7.64 -0.09 -14.83
N MET A 102 -7.24 -0.26 -13.58
CA MET A 102 -8.06 -0.90 -12.54
C MET A 102 -9.13 0.02 -11.96
N GLY A 103 -8.97 1.35 -12.03
CA GLY A 103 -9.88 2.36 -11.49
C GLY A 103 -9.15 3.52 -10.81
N LEU A 104 -9.93 4.45 -10.30
CA LEU A 104 -9.42 5.58 -9.52
C LEU A 104 -9.22 5.21 -8.05
N ARG A 105 -8.17 5.78 -7.45
CA ARG A 105 -7.93 5.70 -6.02
C ARG A 105 -8.39 6.99 -5.37
N VAL A 106 -9.39 6.87 -4.53
CA VAL A 106 -9.94 7.99 -3.78
C VAL A 106 -9.67 7.80 -2.29
N MET A 107 -9.45 8.90 -1.60
CA MET A 107 -9.24 8.87 -0.15
C MET A 107 -10.47 8.33 0.56
N VAL A 108 -10.27 7.58 1.64
CA VAL A 108 -11.37 7.16 2.53
C VAL A 108 -12.00 8.37 3.22
N GLU A 109 -13.24 8.22 3.64
CA GLU A 109 -13.93 9.24 4.42
C GLU A 109 -13.09 9.64 5.65
N SER A 110 -12.99 10.93 5.92
CA SER A 110 -12.17 11.53 6.98
C SER A 110 -10.65 11.25 6.89
N GLY A 111 -10.16 10.65 5.80
CA GLY A 111 -8.75 10.27 5.67
C GLY A 111 -7.79 11.45 5.83
N ARG A 112 -8.09 12.57 5.14
CA ARG A 112 -7.26 13.78 5.21
C ARG A 112 -7.26 14.38 6.62
N GLU A 113 -8.42 14.55 7.21
CA GLU A 113 -8.60 15.14 8.53
C GLU A 113 -7.85 14.33 9.60
N VAL A 114 -7.93 13.01 9.52
CA VAL A 114 -7.23 12.10 10.44
C VAL A 114 -5.72 12.21 10.29
N VAL A 115 -5.19 12.20 9.06
CA VAL A 115 -3.74 12.35 8.82
C VAL A 115 -3.23 13.69 9.38
N LEU A 116 -3.93 14.78 9.09
CA LEU A 116 -3.55 16.11 9.59
C LEU A 116 -3.60 16.18 11.13
N GLU A 117 -4.65 15.62 11.73
CA GLU A 117 -4.82 15.64 13.18
C GLU A 117 -3.79 14.75 13.90
N LEU A 118 -3.50 13.55 13.39
CA LEU A 118 -2.46 12.69 13.96
C LEU A 118 -1.08 13.36 13.90
N SER A 119 -0.76 14.02 12.78
CA SER A 119 0.46 14.80 12.64
C SER A 119 0.50 15.97 13.65
N ARG A 120 -0.63 16.72 13.81
CA ARG A 120 -0.75 17.80 14.78
C ARG A 120 -0.59 17.31 16.22
N ARG A 121 -1.00 16.08 16.52
CA ARG A 121 -0.82 15.43 17.83
C ARG A 121 0.63 14.99 18.08
N GLY A 122 1.53 15.16 17.12
CA GLY A 122 2.95 14.88 17.25
C GLY A 122 3.36 13.47 16.85
N TYR A 123 2.46 12.66 16.26
CA TYR A 123 2.84 11.35 15.74
C TYR A 123 3.67 11.47 14.47
N ILE A 124 4.72 10.68 14.36
CA ILE A 124 5.43 10.47 13.12
C ILE A 124 4.58 9.55 12.23
N LEU A 125 4.28 9.99 11.01
CA LEU A 125 3.48 9.20 10.09
C LEU A 125 4.34 8.56 9.01
N GLY A 126 3.98 7.33 8.63
CA GLY A 126 4.61 6.61 7.54
C GLY A 126 3.62 5.75 6.75
N ILE A 127 4.10 5.24 5.62
CA ILE A 127 3.36 4.33 4.74
C ILE A 127 4.17 3.06 4.55
N ILE A 128 3.51 1.90 4.65
CA ILE A 128 4.07 0.61 4.26
C ILE A 128 3.06 -0.09 3.36
N SER A 129 3.34 -0.17 2.05
CA SER A 129 2.38 -0.69 1.09
C SER A 129 2.95 -1.78 0.17
N ASN A 130 2.18 -2.86 0.00
CA ASN A 130 2.41 -3.83 -1.06
C ASN A 130 1.84 -3.30 -2.37
N VAL A 131 2.70 -2.85 -3.26
CA VAL A 131 2.33 -2.24 -4.54
C VAL A 131 3.36 -2.60 -5.60
N ILE A 132 2.90 -2.79 -6.85
CA ILE A 132 3.78 -3.13 -7.98
C ILE A 132 4.43 -1.92 -8.67
N THR A 133 4.04 -0.71 -8.29
CA THR A 133 4.53 0.53 -8.90
C THR A 133 5.29 1.38 -7.89
N SER A 134 6.38 1.99 -8.33
CA SER A 134 7.16 2.94 -7.54
C SER A 134 6.56 4.34 -7.53
N ARG A 135 5.70 4.66 -8.51
CA ARG A 135 5.24 6.01 -8.81
C ARG A 135 3.87 6.37 -8.24
N GLU A 136 2.88 5.47 -8.31
CA GLU A 136 1.47 5.78 -8.05
C GLU A 136 1.21 6.38 -6.66
N ILE A 137 1.86 5.86 -5.61
CA ILE A 137 1.66 6.36 -4.24
C ILE A 137 2.32 7.72 -4.03
N PRO A 138 3.57 7.94 -4.42
CA PRO A 138 4.18 9.28 -4.38
C PRO A 138 3.39 10.35 -5.13
N ASP A 139 2.99 10.09 -6.37
CA ASP A 139 2.20 11.02 -7.19
C ASP A 139 0.85 11.34 -6.49
N TRP A 140 0.15 10.31 -5.99
CA TRP A 140 -1.11 10.48 -5.28
C TRP A 140 -0.96 11.32 -3.99
N LEU A 141 0.10 11.11 -3.21
CA LEU A 141 0.39 11.91 -2.01
C LEU A 141 0.67 13.36 -2.36
N GLU A 142 1.34 13.62 -3.47
CA GLU A 142 1.59 14.97 -3.96
C GLU A 142 0.30 15.65 -4.42
N GLU A 143 -0.52 14.97 -5.22
CA GLU A 143 -1.83 15.45 -5.68
C GLU A 143 -2.76 15.77 -4.50
N GLU A 144 -2.75 14.94 -3.46
CA GLU A 144 -3.52 15.16 -2.24
C GLU A 144 -2.86 16.17 -1.28
N GLY A 145 -1.65 16.68 -1.58
CA GLY A 145 -0.92 17.59 -0.69
C GLY A 145 -0.55 16.96 0.66
N LEU A 146 -0.38 15.64 0.70
CA LEU A 146 -0.08 14.88 1.92
C LEU A 146 1.40 14.51 2.06
N THR A 147 2.21 14.69 1.05
CA THR A 147 3.64 14.35 1.07
C THR A 147 4.38 14.89 2.31
N PRO A 148 4.16 16.15 2.77
CA PRO A 148 4.89 16.68 3.93
C PRO A 148 4.59 16.00 5.26
N TYR A 149 3.50 15.24 5.35
CA TYR A 149 3.07 14.59 6.59
C TYR A 149 3.64 13.19 6.78
N PHE A 150 4.17 12.57 5.73
CA PHE A 150 4.72 11.22 5.80
C PHE A 150 6.24 11.22 5.75
N GLN A 151 6.89 10.96 6.89
CA GLN A 151 8.35 10.92 7.00
C GLN A 151 8.96 9.64 6.40
N SER A 152 8.20 8.57 6.33
CA SER A 152 8.66 7.28 5.82
C SER A 152 7.63 6.70 4.87
N VAL A 153 8.01 6.51 3.61
CA VAL A 153 7.19 5.84 2.60
C VAL A 153 7.98 4.63 2.08
N VAL A 154 7.51 3.43 2.42
CA VAL A 154 8.14 2.17 2.03
C VAL A 154 7.19 1.35 1.17
N LEU A 155 7.62 1.10 -0.07
CA LEU A 155 6.86 0.41 -1.09
C LEU A 155 7.54 -0.91 -1.46
N SER A 156 6.79 -1.99 -1.58
CA SER A 156 7.34 -3.29 -1.96
C SER A 156 8.00 -3.29 -3.34
N SER A 157 7.48 -2.50 -4.28
CA SER A 157 8.07 -2.31 -5.63
C SER A 157 9.48 -1.71 -5.61
N VAL A 158 9.79 -0.88 -4.60
CA VAL A 158 11.10 -0.25 -4.44
C VAL A 158 12.03 -1.11 -3.61
N MET A 159 11.49 -1.77 -2.57
CA MET A 159 12.26 -2.58 -1.64
C MET A 159 12.52 -4.01 -2.15
N GLY A 160 11.71 -4.51 -3.08
CA GLY A 160 11.75 -5.89 -3.54
C GLY A 160 11.22 -6.91 -2.53
N ILE A 161 10.71 -6.47 -1.38
CA ILE A 161 10.19 -7.29 -0.28
C ILE A 161 8.77 -6.86 0.05
N ARG A 162 7.90 -7.83 0.34
CA ARG A 162 6.46 -7.62 0.59
C ARG A 162 6.08 -7.96 2.04
N LYS A 163 5.07 -7.25 2.57
CA LYS A 163 4.34 -7.70 3.76
C LYS A 163 3.77 -9.12 3.52
N PRO A 164 3.80 -10.03 4.49
CA PRO A 164 4.12 -9.85 5.91
C PRO A 164 5.60 -10.07 6.30
N ALA A 165 6.55 -9.99 5.38
CA ALA A 165 7.98 -10.07 5.74
C ALA A 165 8.33 -8.92 6.69
N PRO A 166 8.97 -9.20 7.85
CA PRO A 166 9.24 -8.16 8.86
C PRO A 166 10.19 -7.06 8.37
N GLU A 167 11.04 -7.35 7.39
CA GLU A 167 12.04 -6.42 6.88
C GLU A 167 11.44 -5.14 6.32
N ILE A 168 10.24 -5.19 5.70
CA ILE A 168 9.59 -4.00 5.15
C ILE A 168 9.09 -3.06 6.27
N TYR A 169 8.64 -3.60 7.39
CA TYR A 169 8.23 -2.84 8.57
C TYR A 169 9.45 -2.24 9.29
N LEU A 170 10.51 -3.04 9.47
CA LEU A 170 11.75 -2.59 10.11
C LEU A 170 12.42 -1.47 9.32
N GLU A 171 12.43 -1.55 8.00
CA GLU A 171 12.95 -0.46 7.15
C GLU A 171 12.12 0.81 7.32
N ALA A 172 10.80 0.70 7.44
CA ALA A 172 9.92 1.85 7.66
C ALA A 172 10.19 2.51 9.01
N ALA A 173 10.32 1.73 10.08
CA ALA A 173 10.66 2.23 11.42
C ALA A 173 12.05 2.89 11.44
N ARG A 174 13.05 2.27 10.77
CA ARG A 174 14.39 2.82 10.63
C ARG A 174 14.40 4.18 9.91
N ARG A 175 13.65 4.32 8.82
CA ARG A 175 13.52 5.61 8.11
C ARG A 175 12.84 6.68 8.94
N ALA A 176 11.87 6.28 9.76
CA ALA A 176 11.19 7.18 10.68
C ALA A 176 12.04 7.54 11.92
N GLY A 177 13.15 6.82 12.17
CA GLY A 177 13.99 7.02 13.34
C GLY A 177 13.34 6.59 14.65
N VAL A 178 12.41 5.63 14.62
CA VAL A 178 11.62 5.16 15.76
C VAL A 178 11.89 3.67 16.00
N LEU A 179 11.97 3.28 17.26
CA LEU A 179 12.13 1.86 17.63
C LEU A 179 10.84 1.08 17.29
N PRO A 180 10.95 -0.18 16.83
CA PRO A 180 9.78 -0.97 16.40
C PRO A 180 8.68 -1.04 17.46
N GLU A 181 9.01 -1.26 18.72
CA GLU A 181 8.06 -1.36 19.83
C GLU A 181 7.27 -0.06 20.11
N LYS A 182 7.72 1.06 19.54
CA LYS A 182 7.04 2.36 19.59
C LYS A 182 6.27 2.69 18.31
N CYS A 183 6.18 1.74 17.39
CA CYS A 183 5.47 1.88 16.13
C CYS A 183 4.10 1.18 16.21
N ALA A 184 3.09 1.81 15.64
CA ALA A 184 1.81 1.19 15.33
C ALA A 184 1.67 0.99 13.82
N TYR A 185 0.96 -0.04 13.42
CA TYR A 185 0.61 -0.27 12.03
C TYR A 185 -0.92 -0.37 11.87
N VAL A 186 -1.46 0.32 10.88
CA VAL A 186 -2.89 0.30 10.52
C VAL A 186 -3.03 -0.29 9.13
N GLY A 187 -3.78 -1.38 8.99
CA GLY A 187 -4.02 -2.06 7.72
C GLY A 187 -5.41 -2.67 7.63
N ASP A 188 -5.69 -3.38 6.52
CA ASP A 188 -6.99 -3.98 6.22
C ASP A 188 -7.00 -5.52 6.31
N ASN A 189 -5.84 -6.17 6.42
CA ASN A 189 -5.73 -7.61 6.29
C ASN A 189 -5.17 -8.28 7.54
N LEU A 190 -6.02 -9.03 8.25
CA LEU A 190 -5.67 -9.71 9.50
C LEU A 190 -4.42 -10.60 9.39
N LYS A 191 -4.35 -11.47 8.38
CA LYS A 191 -3.21 -12.39 8.22
C LYS A 191 -1.91 -11.66 7.88
N ARG A 192 -1.97 -10.75 6.89
CA ARG A 192 -0.78 -10.06 6.39
C ARG A 192 -0.29 -9.00 7.36
N ASP A 193 -1.20 -8.14 7.79
CA ASP A 193 -0.82 -6.91 8.47
C ASP A 193 -0.58 -7.16 9.97
N VAL A 194 -1.40 -7.95 10.66
CA VAL A 194 -1.15 -8.31 12.06
C VAL A 194 0.10 -9.17 12.19
N THR A 195 0.21 -10.24 11.38
CA THR A 195 1.37 -11.15 11.46
C THR A 195 2.68 -10.42 11.14
N GLY A 196 2.67 -9.55 10.11
CA GLY A 196 3.87 -8.77 9.76
C GLY A 196 4.27 -7.79 10.86
N THR A 197 3.30 -7.07 11.42
CA THR A 197 3.47 -6.13 12.55
C THR A 197 4.08 -6.83 13.76
N ARG A 198 3.52 -8.00 14.14
CA ARG A 198 4.02 -8.81 15.26
C ARG A 198 5.44 -9.31 15.03
N ARG A 199 5.73 -9.85 13.84
CA ARG A 199 7.08 -10.35 13.49
C ARG A 199 8.14 -9.25 13.46
N ALA A 200 7.73 -8.03 13.14
CA ALA A 200 8.62 -6.87 13.16
C ALA A 200 8.82 -6.28 14.57
N GLY A 201 8.09 -6.76 15.57
CA GLY A 201 8.15 -6.25 16.93
C GLY A 201 7.50 -4.87 17.11
N PHE A 202 6.56 -4.50 16.23
CA PHE A 202 5.79 -3.28 16.41
C PHE A 202 4.89 -3.38 17.65
N GLY A 203 4.73 -2.26 18.35
CA GLY A 203 4.00 -2.20 19.61
C GLY A 203 2.47 -2.33 19.46
N MET A 204 1.92 -2.06 18.26
CA MET A 204 0.47 -2.11 18.04
C MET A 204 0.10 -2.44 16.60
N ALA A 205 -0.90 -3.32 16.44
CA ALA A 205 -1.56 -3.62 15.18
C ALA A 205 -3.03 -3.22 15.24
N VAL A 206 -3.45 -2.33 14.34
CA VAL A 206 -4.84 -1.87 14.19
C VAL A 206 -5.37 -2.36 12.84
N ILE A 207 -6.58 -2.92 12.83
CA ILE A 207 -7.24 -3.35 11.59
C ILE A 207 -8.46 -2.47 11.32
N TYR A 208 -8.46 -1.90 10.12
CA TYR A 208 -9.60 -1.18 9.55
C TYR A 208 -10.38 -2.14 8.65
N ILE A 209 -11.56 -2.52 9.08
CA ILE A 209 -12.41 -3.51 8.41
C ILE A 209 -13.88 -3.15 8.62
N SER A 210 -14.73 -3.36 7.63
CA SER A 210 -16.17 -3.17 7.77
C SER A 210 -16.78 -4.19 8.74
N LEU A 211 -17.95 -3.85 9.28
CA LEU A 211 -18.68 -4.80 10.16
C LEU A 211 -19.10 -6.07 9.41
N GLU A 212 -19.39 -5.97 8.11
CA GLU A 212 -19.75 -7.11 7.27
C GLU A 212 -18.54 -8.04 7.07
N GLU A 213 -17.40 -7.51 6.66
CA GLU A 213 -16.16 -8.29 6.47
C GLU A 213 -15.68 -8.91 7.79
N LEU A 214 -15.91 -8.25 8.93
CA LEU A 214 -15.53 -8.77 10.24
C LEU A 214 -16.34 -10.03 10.63
N GLN A 215 -17.61 -10.13 10.20
CA GLN A 215 -18.45 -11.31 10.48
C GLN A 215 -17.89 -12.58 9.82
N ASP A 216 -17.25 -12.44 8.66
CA ASP A 216 -16.66 -13.54 7.90
C ASP A 216 -15.18 -13.76 8.24
N ALA A 217 -14.61 -12.92 9.10
CA ALA A 217 -13.19 -12.95 9.43
C ALA A 217 -12.85 -14.02 10.47
N GLU A 218 -11.89 -14.87 10.15
CA GLU A 218 -11.33 -15.83 11.10
C GLU A 218 -10.23 -15.17 11.93
N ILE A 219 -10.54 -14.84 13.19
CA ILE A 219 -9.57 -14.27 14.13
C ILE A 219 -9.05 -15.39 15.03
N THR A 220 -7.76 -15.63 14.94
CA THR A 220 -6.99 -16.57 15.77
C THR A 220 -6.05 -15.80 16.70
N ASP A 221 -5.38 -16.48 17.62
CA ASP A 221 -4.38 -15.84 18.49
C ASP A 221 -3.19 -15.28 17.69
N GLU A 222 -2.86 -15.86 16.54
CA GLU A 222 -1.75 -15.42 15.68
C GLU A 222 -2.05 -14.14 14.90
N ASN A 223 -3.32 -13.91 14.53
CA ASN A 223 -3.75 -12.77 13.73
C ASN A 223 -4.68 -11.79 14.48
N ARG A 224 -4.79 -11.92 15.81
CA ARG A 224 -5.59 -11.03 16.64
C ARG A 224 -4.94 -9.64 16.70
N PRO A 225 -5.64 -8.59 16.21
CA PRO A 225 -5.14 -7.21 16.32
C PRO A 225 -5.32 -6.68 17.75
N ASP A 226 -4.63 -5.59 18.06
CA ASP A 226 -4.79 -4.87 19.33
C ASP A 226 -6.06 -4.01 19.33
N ALA A 227 -6.46 -3.53 18.15
CA ALA A 227 -7.71 -2.81 17.95
C ALA A 227 -8.30 -3.09 16.57
N ILE A 228 -9.62 -3.00 16.49
CA ILE A 228 -10.38 -3.05 15.24
C ILE A 228 -11.17 -1.76 15.14
N ILE A 229 -11.14 -1.14 13.96
CA ILE A 229 -11.91 0.08 13.65
C ILE A 229 -12.77 -0.14 12.42
N HIS A 230 -13.91 0.53 12.38
CA HIS A 230 -14.89 0.46 11.28
C HIS A 230 -15.04 1.79 10.54
N SER A 231 -14.45 2.86 11.08
CA SER A 231 -14.27 4.13 10.40
C SER A 231 -12.86 4.64 10.64
N PHE A 232 -12.30 5.32 9.64
CA PHE A 232 -10.93 5.83 9.74
C PHE A 232 -10.79 6.91 10.84
N ALA A 233 -11.88 7.63 11.13
CA ALA A 233 -11.94 8.63 12.20
C ALA A 233 -11.68 8.04 13.60
N GLN A 234 -12.01 6.75 13.84
CA GLN A 234 -11.75 6.09 15.13
C GLN A 234 -10.26 5.99 15.49
N LEU A 235 -9.35 6.19 14.52
CA LEU A 235 -7.92 6.32 14.83
C LEU A 235 -7.64 7.46 15.81
N LEU A 236 -8.44 8.52 15.78
CA LEU A 236 -8.28 9.65 16.70
C LEU A 236 -8.64 9.32 18.16
N ASP A 237 -9.46 8.28 18.38
CA ASP A 237 -9.79 7.78 19.72
C ASP A 237 -8.67 6.83 20.23
N ILE A 238 -8.07 6.06 19.32
CA ILE A 238 -6.95 5.15 19.65
C ILE A 238 -5.67 5.92 19.94
N PHE A 239 -5.44 7.02 19.22
CA PHE A 239 -4.24 7.84 19.30
C PHE A 239 -4.58 9.26 19.80
N PRO A 240 -4.87 9.45 21.11
CA PRO A 240 -5.41 10.70 21.64
C PRO A 240 -4.42 11.88 21.64
N GLY A 241 -3.14 11.64 21.40
CA GLY A 241 -2.10 12.67 21.47
C GLY A 241 -1.50 12.79 22.87
N GLY A 242 -0.53 13.69 23.02
CA GLY A 242 0.18 13.88 24.29
C GLY A 242 1.61 13.37 24.29
N ILE A 243 2.14 13.04 23.09
CA ILE A 243 3.57 12.74 22.95
C ILE A 243 4.33 14.05 23.12
N HIS A 244 4.79 14.31 24.32
CA HIS A 244 5.83 15.33 24.54
C HIS A 244 7.12 14.77 23.95
N LEU A 245 7.41 15.10 22.69
CA LEU A 245 8.78 15.03 22.18
C LEU A 245 9.61 15.94 23.08
N GLN A 246 10.32 15.34 24.03
CA GLN A 246 11.37 16.06 24.74
C GLN A 246 12.34 16.54 23.66
N GLN A 247 12.30 17.85 23.41
CA GLN A 247 13.27 18.51 22.56
C GLN A 247 14.66 18.17 23.11
N LYS A 248 15.44 17.44 22.31
CA LYS A 248 16.89 17.28 22.52
C LYS A 248 17.62 18.39 21.83
#